data_5edc43cebfc7f2e5f38618e427eb5f36
#
_entry.id   5edc43cebfc7f2e5f38618e427eb5f36
#
_cell.length_a   1.000
_cell.length_b   1.000
_cell.length_c   1.000
_cell.angle_alpha   90.00
_cell.angle_beta   90.00
_cell.angle_gamma   90.00
#
_symmetry.space_group_name_H-M   'P 1'
#
loop_
_entity.id
_entity.type
_entity.pdbx_description
1 polymer ?
#
loop_
_entity_poly.entity_id
_entity_poly.type
_entity_poly.pdbx_seq_one_letter_code
_entity_poly.pdbx_strand_id
1 'polypeptide(L)'
;SGLNKMHADTHLKKWSIHMNIEFSKRADRFGSNIFNILNQKKNDRLAQGKPVYNFTVGTPDFKPDESVMKVVSEAALDPENYKYSLGDTDELLDAVCKWYKRRYNTVITPDEVASVFGTQEGMAHIALALCNPGDLCLVPNPGYPIFEIGPFLCDAQIAYYNLLPENDYLIDFDSIDEDTAKKAKMMVVSYPLNPVCATAPDEFYDKLIAFAKKYNIIIIHDNAYSEIIY
;
A
#
# COMPACT_ATOMS: atom_id res chain seq x y z
N SER A 1 -19.16 11.36 17.62
CA SER A 1 -19.67 10.26 16.74
C SER A 1 -20.80 10.67 15.78
N GLY A 2 -21.31 11.91 15.87
CA GLY A 2 -22.40 12.42 15.02
C GLY A 2 -21.98 13.17 13.75
N LEU A 3 -20.75 13.64 13.68
CA LEU A 3 -20.28 14.51 12.59
C LEU A 3 -19.79 13.74 11.35
N ASN A 4 -19.40 12.47 11.49
CA ASN A 4 -18.90 11.67 10.37
C ASN A 4 -20.00 11.11 9.44
N LYS A 5 -21.24 11.01 9.90
CA LYS A 5 -22.36 10.58 9.05
C LYS A 5 -22.89 11.67 8.11
N MET A 6 -22.66 12.94 8.40
CA MET A 6 -23.28 14.04 7.66
C MET A 6 -22.61 14.38 6.31
N HIS A 7 -21.35 14.06 6.10
CA HIS A 7 -20.63 14.47 4.88
C HIS A 7 -20.61 13.42 3.76
N ALA A 8 -20.68 12.13 4.10
CA ALA A 8 -20.90 11.08 3.09
C ALA A 8 -22.33 11.15 2.50
N ASP A 9 -23.28 11.61 3.31
CA ASP A 9 -24.69 11.69 2.95
C ASP A 9 -25.03 12.76 1.90
N THR A 10 -24.25 13.84 1.77
CA THR A 10 -24.63 14.98 0.92
C THR A 10 -24.31 14.78 -0.56
N HIS A 11 -23.24 14.08 -0.92
CA HIS A 11 -22.93 13.82 -2.33
C HIS A 11 -23.70 12.64 -2.93
N LEU A 12 -24.00 11.62 -2.14
CA LEU A 12 -24.73 10.43 -2.59
C LEU A 12 -26.25 10.66 -2.66
N LYS A 13 -26.82 11.51 -1.81
CA LYS A 13 -28.26 11.88 -1.84
C LYS A 13 -28.71 12.55 -3.14
N LYS A 14 -27.80 13.13 -3.92
CA LYS A 14 -28.15 13.78 -5.19
C LYS A 14 -28.51 12.80 -6.31
N TRP A 15 -28.14 11.53 -6.18
CA TRP A 15 -28.36 10.47 -7.18
C TRP A 15 -29.48 9.48 -6.78
N SER A 16 -29.97 9.55 -5.53
CA SER A 16 -30.90 8.56 -4.97
C SER A 16 -32.38 8.96 -5.01
N ILE A 17 -32.79 9.86 -5.90
CA ILE A 17 -34.15 10.42 -5.89
C ILE A 17 -35.27 9.37 -6.07
N HIS A 18 -34.93 8.15 -6.54
CA HIS A 18 -35.92 7.08 -6.78
C HIS A 18 -35.50 5.66 -6.42
N MET A 19 -34.35 5.45 -5.75
CA MET A 19 -33.90 4.10 -5.37
C MET A 19 -33.35 4.08 -3.95
N ASN A 20 -33.81 3.12 -3.15
CA ASN A 20 -33.17 2.83 -1.86
C ASN A 20 -31.99 1.89 -2.11
N ILE A 21 -30.78 2.45 -2.23
CA ILE A 21 -29.55 1.69 -2.46
C ILE A 21 -28.85 1.48 -1.12
N GLU A 22 -28.76 0.22 -0.70
CA GLU A 22 -27.94 -0.16 0.44
C GLU A 22 -26.52 -0.49 -0.03
N PHE A 23 -25.54 0.12 0.63
CA PHE A 23 -24.11 -0.20 0.38
C PHE A 23 -23.74 -1.50 1.08
N SER A 24 -22.71 -2.18 0.54
CA SER A 24 -22.11 -3.32 1.21
C SER A 24 -21.63 -2.92 2.61
N LYS A 25 -21.76 -3.82 3.58
CA LYS A 25 -21.20 -3.64 4.94
C LYS A 25 -19.70 -3.38 4.94
N ARG A 26 -18.98 -3.81 3.89
CA ARG A 26 -17.56 -3.48 3.69
C ARG A 26 -17.33 -1.99 3.55
N ALA A 27 -18.28 -1.27 2.93
CA ALA A 27 -18.17 0.18 2.75
C ALA A 27 -18.13 0.93 4.09
N ASP A 28 -18.68 0.37 5.16
CA ASP A 28 -18.65 0.98 6.50
C ASP A 28 -17.24 1.01 7.11
N ARG A 29 -16.36 0.13 6.63
CA ARG A 29 -14.94 0.07 7.05
C ARG A 29 -14.08 1.16 6.41
N PHE A 30 -14.53 1.72 5.27
CA PHE A 30 -13.84 2.80 4.58
C PHE A 30 -14.32 4.14 5.11
N GLY A 31 -13.57 4.71 6.05
CA GLY A 31 -13.79 6.06 6.54
C GLY A 31 -13.51 7.14 5.48
N SER A 32 -13.78 8.39 5.81
CA SER A 32 -13.37 9.51 4.97
C SER A 32 -11.85 9.56 4.87
N ASN A 33 -11.33 9.66 3.64
CA ASN A 33 -9.90 9.75 3.39
C ASN A 33 -9.31 10.95 4.15
N ILE A 34 -8.35 10.70 5.03
CA ILE A 34 -7.68 11.72 5.85
C ILE A 34 -7.12 12.88 5.00
N PHE A 35 -6.58 12.57 3.82
CA PHE A 35 -6.04 13.58 2.91
C PHE A 35 -7.12 14.53 2.39
N ASN A 36 -8.35 14.06 2.16
CA ASN A 36 -9.47 14.91 1.78
C ASN A 36 -9.85 15.88 2.90
N ILE A 37 -9.87 15.40 4.15
CA ILE A 37 -10.15 16.23 5.33
C ILE A 37 -9.07 17.29 5.49
N LEU A 38 -7.81 16.92 5.38
CA LEU A 38 -6.68 17.85 5.50
C LEU A 38 -6.68 18.88 4.36
N ASN A 39 -6.98 18.44 3.14
CA ASN A 39 -7.08 19.34 1.99
C ASN A 39 -8.23 20.34 2.14
N GLN A 40 -9.37 19.90 2.65
CA GLN A 40 -10.49 20.80 2.95
C GLN A 40 -10.09 21.85 4.00
N LYS A 41 -9.48 21.42 5.12
CA LYS A 41 -8.99 22.33 6.17
C LYS A 41 -7.97 23.34 5.63
N LYS A 42 -7.06 22.90 4.75
CA LYS A 42 -6.13 23.79 4.05
C LYS A 42 -6.86 24.85 3.25
N ASN A 43 -7.81 24.43 2.42
CA ASN A 43 -8.55 25.34 1.55
C ASN A 43 -9.39 26.35 2.35
N ASP A 44 -10.03 25.92 3.43
CA ASP A 44 -10.80 26.78 4.34
C ASP A 44 -9.92 27.86 4.98
N ARG A 45 -8.68 27.54 5.36
CA ARG A 45 -7.73 28.51 5.90
C ARG A 45 -7.25 29.51 4.84
N LEU A 46 -6.93 29.01 3.64
CA LEU A 46 -6.52 29.87 2.51
C LEU A 46 -7.64 30.84 2.12
N ALA A 47 -8.90 30.38 2.11
CA ALA A 47 -10.07 31.23 1.86
C ALA A 47 -10.26 32.34 2.91
N GLN A 48 -9.73 32.14 4.13
CA GLN A 48 -9.71 33.16 5.20
C GLN A 48 -8.49 34.10 5.10
N GLY A 49 -7.68 34.00 4.05
CA GLY A 49 -6.44 34.79 3.90
C GLY A 49 -5.32 34.39 4.86
N LYS A 50 -5.43 33.22 5.52
CA LYS A 50 -4.42 32.75 6.49
C LYS A 50 -3.35 31.93 5.80
N PRO A 51 -2.06 32.10 6.16
CA PRO A 51 -1.00 31.28 5.60
C PRO A 51 -1.16 29.82 6.02
N VAL A 52 -0.78 28.90 5.11
CA VAL A 52 -0.76 27.46 5.37
C VAL A 52 0.57 26.89 4.89
N TYR A 53 1.25 26.18 5.78
CA TYR A 53 2.40 25.34 5.48
C TYR A 53 1.91 23.91 5.38
N ASN A 54 2.01 23.31 4.18
CA ASN A 54 1.46 21.98 3.91
C ASN A 54 2.56 20.92 3.95
N PHE A 55 2.53 20.05 4.95
CA PHE A 55 3.41 18.90 5.13
C PHE A 55 2.64 17.57 5.06
N THR A 56 1.46 17.54 4.45
CA THR A 56 0.57 16.37 4.48
C THR A 56 0.89 15.34 3.41
N VAL A 57 1.51 15.76 2.29
CA VAL A 57 1.83 14.87 1.18
C VAL A 57 3.29 15.12 0.78
N GLY A 58 4.11 14.09 0.86
CA GLY A 58 5.50 14.10 0.43
C GLY A 58 5.63 13.78 -1.05
N THR A 59 5.20 14.71 -1.91
CA THR A 59 5.43 14.54 -3.34
C THR A 59 6.87 14.91 -3.66
N PRO A 60 7.64 14.05 -4.38
CA PRO A 60 8.97 14.39 -4.83
C PRO A 60 8.97 15.69 -5.65
N ASP A 61 9.87 16.60 -5.36
CA ASP A 61 10.00 17.89 -6.03
C ASP A 61 11.04 17.89 -7.17
N PHE A 62 11.84 16.83 -7.28
CA PHE A 62 12.73 16.60 -8.40
C PHE A 62 11.94 16.19 -9.65
N LYS A 63 12.31 16.79 -10.77
CA LYS A 63 11.74 16.41 -12.07
C LYS A 63 12.28 15.05 -12.51
N PRO A 64 11.52 14.27 -13.28
CA PRO A 64 12.07 13.09 -13.95
C PRO A 64 13.23 13.48 -14.85
N ASP A 65 14.18 12.56 -15.05
CA ASP A 65 15.28 12.76 -15.99
C ASP A 65 14.75 13.03 -17.42
N GLU A 66 15.40 13.94 -18.15
CA GLU A 66 14.98 14.32 -19.49
C GLU A 66 14.95 13.14 -20.47
N SER A 67 15.86 12.17 -20.31
CA SER A 67 15.89 10.96 -21.13
C SER A 67 14.63 10.13 -20.97
N VAL A 68 14.12 10.00 -19.73
CA VAL A 68 12.86 9.27 -19.44
C VAL A 68 11.67 10.00 -20.07
N MET A 69 11.58 11.32 -19.90
CA MET A 69 10.49 12.11 -20.49
C MET A 69 10.50 12.05 -22.01
N LYS A 70 11.68 12.04 -22.62
CA LYS A 70 11.85 11.92 -24.08
C LYS A 70 11.32 10.56 -24.58
N VAL A 71 11.75 9.46 -23.97
CA VAL A 71 11.30 8.11 -24.36
C VAL A 71 9.78 7.98 -24.26
N VAL A 72 9.17 8.48 -23.15
CA VAL A 72 7.70 8.47 -22.97
C VAL A 72 7.02 9.28 -24.08
N SER A 73 7.56 10.47 -24.41
CA SER A 73 7.00 11.33 -25.46
C SER A 73 7.08 10.67 -26.86
N GLU A 74 8.21 10.05 -27.17
CA GLU A 74 8.39 9.33 -28.44
C GLU A 74 7.46 8.10 -28.53
N ALA A 75 7.38 7.33 -27.47
CA ALA A 75 6.48 6.18 -27.40
C ALA A 75 4.99 6.57 -27.53
N ALA A 76 4.61 7.73 -26.99
CA ALA A 76 3.23 8.23 -27.10
C ALA A 76 2.86 8.67 -28.52
N LEU A 77 3.83 8.90 -29.41
CA LEU A 77 3.58 9.23 -30.83
C LEU A 77 3.54 8.00 -31.74
N ASP A 78 3.91 6.83 -31.24
CA ASP A 78 3.89 5.59 -31.99
C ASP A 78 2.49 4.92 -31.87
N PRO A 79 1.72 4.79 -32.98
CA PRO A 79 0.42 4.15 -32.98
C PRO A 79 0.44 2.69 -32.50
N GLU A 80 1.57 1.99 -32.65
CA GLU A 80 1.71 0.60 -32.23
C GLU A 80 1.60 0.42 -30.71
N ASN A 81 1.83 1.46 -29.93
CA ASN A 81 1.70 1.45 -28.48
C ASN A 81 0.25 1.59 -27.99
N TYR A 82 -0.73 1.78 -28.87
CA TYR A 82 -2.14 1.91 -28.53
C TYR A 82 -2.94 0.64 -28.77
N LYS A 83 -2.27 -0.50 -28.80
CA LYS A 83 -2.92 -1.80 -28.92
C LYS A 83 -3.55 -2.24 -27.61
N TYR A 84 -4.61 -3.05 -27.71
CA TYR A 84 -5.17 -3.71 -26.55
C TYR A 84 -4.13 -4.68 -25.96
N SER A 85 -3.75 -4.46 -24.70
CA SER A 85 -2.79 -5.30 -24.00
C SER A 85 -3.52 -6.34 -23.15
N LEU A 86 -3.08 -7.59 -23.24
CA LEU A 86 -3.57 -8.71 -22.42
C LEU A 86 -2.69 -9.00 -21.19
N GLY A 87 -1.55 -8.31 -21.10
CA GLY A 87 -0.59 -8.50 -20.00
C GLY A 87 0.58 -7.53 -20.14
N ASP A 88 1.60 -7.74 -19.35
CA ASP A 88 2.85 -6.99 -19.38
C ASP A 88 3.62 -7.30 -20.66
N THR A 89 4.40 -6.33 -21.16
CA THR A 89 5.29 -6.58 -22.29
C THR A 89 6.53 -7.36 -21.87
N ASP A 90 7.06 -8.18 -22.76
CA ASP A 90 8.28 -8.95 -22.49
C ASP A 90 9.47 -8.04 -22.15
N GLU A 91 9.53 -6.86 -22.78
CA GLU A 91 10.59 -5.86 -22.54
C GLU A 91 10.52 -5.31 -21.10
N LEU A 92 9.32 -5.09 -20.56
CA LEU A 92 9.14 -4.64 -19.18
C LEU A 92 9.57 -5.73 -18.21
N LEU A 93 9.08 -6.95 -18.39
CA LEU A 93 9.41 -8.09 -17.55
C LEU A 93 10.92 -8.36 -17.53
N ASP A 94 11.54 -8.37 -18.69
CA ASP A 94 12.98 -8.50 -18.85
C ASP A 94 13.77 -7.37 -18.15
N ALA A 95 13.30 -6.14 -18.27
CA ALA A 95 13.94 -4.99 -17.63
C ALA A 95 13.89 -5.11 -16.09
N VAL A 96 12.76 -5.54 -15.54
CA VAL A 96 12.59 -5.81 -14.10
C VAL A 96 13.54 -6.92 -13.64
N CYS A 97 13.58 -8.05 -14.34
CA CYS A 97 14.48 -9.17 -14.01
C CYS A 97 15.95 -8.74 -14.02
N LYS A 98 16.36 -7.99 -15.04
CA LYS A 98 17.73 -7.43 -15.13
C LYS A 98 18.03 -6.42 -14.03
N TRP A 99 17.04 -5.62 -13.63
CA TRP A 99 17.17 -4.69 -12.50
C TRP A 99 17.41 -5.45 -11.20
N TYR A 100 16.59 -6.43 -10.85
CA TYR A 100 16.74 -7.25 -9.65
C TYR A 100 18.09 -7.93 -9.59
N LYS A 101 18.55 -8.50 -10.72
CA LYS A 101 19.88 -9.12 -10.78
C LYS A 101 21.00 -8.10 -10.54
N ARG A 102 20.91 -6.91 -11.16
CA ARG A 102 21.96 -5.88 -11.03
C ARG A 102 21.96 -5.22 -9.65
N ARG A 103 20.76 -4.90 -9.13
CA ARG A 103 20.61 -4.10 -7.91
C ARG A 103 20.72 -4.92 -6.64
N TYR A 104 20.12 -6.11 -6.63
CA TYR A 104 19.98 -6.96 -5.45
C TYR A 104 20.72 -8.31 -5.57
N ASN A 105 21.39 -8.56 -6.68
CA ASN A 105 22.00 -9.87 -7.01
C ASN A 105 21.00 -11.04 -6.91
N THR A 106 19.70 -10.77 -7.05
CA THR A 106 18.63 -11.74 -7.00
C THR A 106 18.17 -12.08 -8.41
N VAL A 107 18.04 -13.36 -8.70
CA VAL A 107 17.50 -13.84 -9.97
C VAL A 107 16.02 -14.10 -9.78
N ILE A 108 15.20 -13.40 -10.56
CA ILE A 108 13.76 -13.66 -10.69
C ILE A 108 13.44 -13.90 -12.17
N THR A 109 12.35 -14.58 -12.43
CA THR A 109 11.88 -14.90 -13.78
C THR A 109 10.66 -14.04 -14.14
N PRO A 110 10.33 -13.89 -15.42
CA PRO A 110 9.14 -13.16 -15.87
C PRO A 110 7.84 -13.63 -15.21
N ASP A 111 7.71 -14.94 -14.93
CA ASP A 111 6.52 -15.51 -14.26
C ASP A 111 6.36 -15.09 -12.79
N GLU A 112 7.41 -14.50 -12.21
CA GLU A 112 7.41 -13.98 -10.84
C GLU A 112 7.17 -12.46 -10.80
N VAL A 113 6.85 -11.83 -11.93
CA VAL A 113 6.65 -10.39 -12.07
C VAL A 113 5.26 -10.09 -12.61
N ALA A 114 4.59 -9.14 -12.02
CA ALA A 114 3.35 -8.58 -12.53
C ALA A 114 3.33 -7.06 -12.30
N SER A 115 2.95 -6.27 -13.30
CA SER A 115 2.75 -4.85 -13.13
C SER A 115 1.37 -4.55 -12.53
N VAL A 116 1.29 -3.41 -11.83
CA VAL A 116 0.05 -2.88 -11.27
C VAL A 116 0.00 -1.37 -11.49
N PHE A 117 -1.19 -0.79 -11.51
CA PHE A 117 -1.37 0.67 -11.63
C PHE A 117 -1.10 1.36 -10.28
N GLY A 118 0.17 1.33 -9.87
CA GLY A 118 0.63 1.72 -8.55
C GLY A 118 0.53 0.58 -7.54
N THR A 119 1.51 0.49 -6.64
CA THR A 119 1.60 -0.59 -5.64
C THR A 119 0.39 -0.66 -4.70
N GLN A 120 -0.37 0.42 -4.53
CA GLN A 120 -1.62 0.40 -3.77
C GLN A 120 -2.66 -0.55 -4.38
N GLU A 121 -2.75 -0.66 -5.70
CA GLU A 121 -3.62 -1.63 -6.36
C GLU A 121 -3.18 -3.06 -6.01
N GLY A 122 -1.88 -3.35 -6.13
CA GLY A 122 -1.32 -4.64 -5.76
C GLY A 122 -1.60 -4.99 -4.30
N MET A 123 -1.37 -4.06 -3.38
CA MET A 123 -1.63 -4.24 -1.94
C MET A 123 -3.11 -4.49 -1.64
N ALA A 124 -4.01 -3.82 -2.37
CA ALA A 124 -5.45 -4.03 -2.19
C ALA A 124 -5.91 -5.39 -2.74
N HIS A 125 -5.36 -5.82 -3.88
CA HIS A 125 -5.85 -7.01 -4.57
C HIS A 125 -5.15 -8.31 -4.14
N ILE A 126 -3.90 -8.25 -3.63
CA ILE A 126 -3.18 -9.47 -3.25
C ILE A 126 -3.92 -10.26 -2.16
N ALA A 127 -4.58 -9.57 -1.24
CA ALA A 127 -5.37 -10.24 -0.21
C ALA A 127 -6.57 -10.99 -0.79
N LEU A 128 -7.20 -10.47 -1.87
CA LEU A 128 -8.30 -11.18 -2.55
C LEU A 128 -7.84 -12.50 -3.18
N ALA A 129 -6.59 -12.57 -3.63
CA ALA A 129 -6.01 -13.79 -4.16
C ALA A 129 -5.58 -14.79 -3.07
N LEU A 130 -5.21 -14.29 -1.89
CA LEU A 130 -4.60 -15.10 -0.83
C LEU A 130 -5.54 -15.44 0.31
N CYS A 131 -6.53 -14.58 0.63
CA CYS A 131 -7.33 -14.69 1.84
C CYS A 131 -8.80 -14.96 1.53
N ASN A 132 -9.42 -15.77 2.38
CA ASN A 132 -10.87 -15.97 2.43
C ASN A 132 -11.48 -15.09 3.54
N PRO A 133 -12.82 -14.89 3.54
CA PRO A 133 -13.51 -14.27 4.66
C PRO A 133 -13.19 -14.98 5.98
N GLY A 134 -12.75 -14.21 6.97
CA GLY A 134 -12.38 -14.72 8.30
C GLY A 134 -10.92 -15.14 8.46
N ASP A 135 -10.12 -15.27 7.40
CA ASP A 135 -8.66 -15.45 7.50
C ASP A 135 -8.03 -14.27 8.24
N LEU A 136 -6.95 -14.49 8.97
CA LEU A 136 -6.28 -13.47 9.77
C LEU A 136 -5.05 -12.90 9.03
N CYS A 137 -4.97 -11.57 9.00
CA CYS A 137 -3.84 -10.83 8.45
C CYS A 137 -3.15 -10.04 9.57
N LEU A 138 -1.83 -10.13 9.64
CA LEU A 138 -1.00 -9.30 10.52
C LEU A 138 -0.63 -8.00 9.79
N VAL A 139 -0.88 -6.85 10.45
CA VAL A 139 -0.68 -5.51 9.88
C VAL A 139 0.10 -4.64 10.87
N PRO A 140 1.06 -3.81 10.42
CA PRO A 140 1.85 -2.96 11.31
C PRO A 140 1.01 -1.83 11.93
N ASN A 141 1.32 -1.48 13.17
CA ASN A 141 0.79 -0.32 13.87
C ASN A 141 1.94 0.47 14.57
N PRO A 142 2.27 1.71 14.10
CA PRO A 142 1.65 2.42 12.99
C PRO A 142 1.96 1.79 11.63
N GLY A 143 1.09 2.04 10.64
CA GLY A 143 1.24 1.57 9.27
C GLY A 143 0.57 2.49 8.25
N TYR A 144 0.82 2.24 6.99
CA TYR A 144 0.17 2.98 5.92
C TYR A 144 -1.24 2.43 5.68
N PRO A 145 -2.27 3.29 5.46
CA PRO A 145 -3.66 2.86 5.40
C PRO A 145 -3.98 1.74 4.40
N ILE A 146 -3.21 1.64 3.30
CA ILE A 146 -3.44 0.62 2.28
C ILE A 146 -3.26 -0.81 2.81
N PHE A 147 -2.47 -1.00 3.87
CA PHE A 147 -2.18 -2.31 4.44
C PHE A 147 -3.42 -3.01 5.02
N GLU A 148 -4.43 -2.23 5.40
CA GLU A 148 -5.71 -2.72 5.91
C GLU A 148 -6.75 -2.95 4.80
N ILE A 149 -6.62 -2.24 3.68
CA ILE A 149 -7.64 -2.22 2.62
C ILE A 149 -7.81 -3.60 1.98
N GLY A 150 -6.71 -4.28 1.63
CA GLY A 150 -6.77 -5.62 1.08
C GLY A 150 -7.54 -6.59 1.97
N PRO A 151 -7.15 -6.76 3.25
CA PRO A 151 -7.92 -7.54 4.23
C PRO A 151 -9.39 -7.13 4.33
N PHE A 152 -9.70 -5.84 4.32
CA PHE A 152 -11.11 -5.38 4.37
C PHE A 152 -11.92 -5.79 3.13
N LEU A 153 -11.31 -5.76 1.95
CA LEU A 153 -11.99 -6.12 0.71
C LEU A 153 -12.41 -7.59 0.66
N CYS A 154 -11.64 -8.48 1.29
CA CYS A 154 -11.94 -9.92 1.34
C CYS A 154 -12.60 -10.39 2.64
N ASP A 155 -13.06 -9.47 3.50
CA ASP A 155 -13.65 -9.78 4.82
C ASP A 155 -12.71 -10.57 5.74
N ALA A 156 -11.40 -10.42 5.57
CA ALA A 156 -10.42 -10.96 6.49
C ALA A 156 -10.40 -10.18 7.81
N GLN A 157 -9.92 -10.82 8.85
CA GLN A 157 -9.67 -10.24 10.15
C GLN A 157 -8.28 -9.59 10.15
N ILE A 158 -8.10 -8.53 10.94
CA ILE A 158 -6.82 -7.88 11.14
C ILE A 158 -6.40 -8.04 12.60
N ALA A 159 -5.16 -8.48 12.81
CA ALA A 159 -4.46 -8.34 14.05
C ALA A 159 -3.26 -7.41 13.85
N TYR A 160 -3.11 -6.43 14.74
CA TYR A 160 -2.01 -5.49 14.66
C TYR A 160 -0.81 -6.02 15.44
N TYR A 161 0.39 -5.82 14.88
CA TYR A 161 1.63 -5.87 15.63
C TYR A 161 2.18 -4.45 15.80
N ASN A 162 2.58 -4.12 17.02
CA ASN A 162 3.00 -2.76 17.34
C ASN A 162 4.49 -2.58 17.03
N LEU A 163 4.80 -1.45 16.41
CA LEU A 163 6.15 -0.99 16.16
C LEU A 163 6.46 0.12 17.14
N LEU A 164 7.33 -0.15 18.09
CA LEU A 164 7.57 0.71 19.23
C LEU A 164 8.96 1.35 19.16
N PRO A 165 9.12 2.60 19.66
CA PRO A 165 10.41 3.29 19.66
C PRO A 165 11.51 2.55 20.41
N GLU A 166 11.17 1.82 21.48
CA GLU A 166 12.10 1.01 22.27
C GLU A 166 12.73 -0.15 21.51
N ASN A 167 12.13 -0.55 20.37
CA ASN A 167 12.64 -1.56 19.45
C ASN A 167 13.08 -0.94 18.13
N ASP A 168 13.40 0.35 18.08
CA ASP A 168 13.75 1.07 16.85
C ASP A 168 12.69 0.91 15.74
N TYR A 169 11.43 0.73 16.14
CA TYR A 169 10.30 0.41 15.24
C TYR A 169 10.48 -0.87 14.43
N LEU A 170 11.33 -1.78 14.86
CA LEU A 170 11.42 -3.13 14.32
C LEU A 170 10.35 -4.03 14.95
N ILE A 171 9.97 -5.07 14.22
CA ILE A 171 9.00 -6.05 14.71
C ILE A 171 9.63 -6.85 15.87
N ASP A 172 8.97 -6.81 17.02
CA ASP A 172 9.22 -7.76 18.09
C ASP A 172 8.37 -9.02 17.85
N PHE A 173 8.97 -10.04 17.26
CA PHE A 173 8.27 -11.28 16.93
C PHE A 173 7.81 -12.05 18.17
N ASP A 174 8.47 -11.87 19.31
CA ASP A 174 8.11 -12.54 20.56
C ASP A 174 6.88 -11.89 21.22
N SER A 175 6.57 -10.65 20.87
CA SER A 175 5.36 -9.95 21.33
C SER A 175 4.09 -10.38 20.58
N ILE A 176 4.23 -11.07 19.45
CA ILE A 176 3.09 -11.58 18.69
C ILE A 176 2.60 -12.87 19.35
N ASP A 177 1.37 -12.82 19.88
CA ASP A 177 0.74 -13.96 20.52
C ASP A 177 0.76 -15.21 19.61
N GLU A 178 1.13 -16.35 20.19
CA GLU A 178 1.35 -17.59 19.43
C GLU A 178 0.08 -18.10 18.75
N ASP A 179 -1.08 -17.96 19.38
CA ASP A 179 -2.35 -18.37 18.78
C ASP A 179 -2.75 -17.44 17.62
N THR A 180 -2.39 -16.18 17.71
CA THR A 180 -2.53 -15.21 16.62
C THR A 180 -1.59 -15.56 15.46
N ALA A 181 -0.33 -15.85 15.74
CA ALA A 181 0.64 -16.26 14.74
C ALA A 181 0.21 -17.56 14.00
N LYS A 182 -0.29 -18.55 14.74
CA LYS A 182 -0.79 -19.81 14.14
C LYS A 182 -2.01 -19.63 13.24
N LYS A 183 -2.81 -18.61 13.46
CA LYS A 183 -4.01 -18.30 12.65
C LYS A 183 -3.70 -17.36 11.49
N ALA A 184 -2.61 -16.62 11.57
CA ALA A 184 -2.24 -15.65 10.56
C ALA A 184 -1.89 -16.36 9.24
N LYS A 185 -2.47 -15.88 8.15
CA LYS A 185 -2.22 -16.37 6.81
C LYS A 185 -1.29 -15.47 6.03
N MET A 186 -1.39 -14.18 6.28
CA MET A 186 -0.63 -13.14 5.60
C MET A 186 -0.12 -12.12 6.63
N MET A 187 1.07 -11.60 6.40
CA MET A 187 1.65 -10.52 7.20
C MET A 187 2.20 -9.44 6.25
N VAL A 188 1.76 -8.22 6.44
CA VAL A 188 2.28 -7.07 5.71
C VAL A 188 3.46 -6.50 6.48
N VAL A 189 4.56 -6.28 5.79
CA VAL A 189 5.82 -5.72 6.34
C VAL A 189 6.28 -4.59 5.41
N SER A 190 6.82 -3.52 5.94
CA SER A 190 7.36 -2.42 5.14
C SER A 190 8.62 -1.86 5.82
N TYR A 191 9.74 -1.87 5.10
CA TYR A 191 10.98 -1.22 5.51
C TYR A 191 11.75 -0.73 4.28
N PRO A 192 12.08 0.58 4.16
CA PRO A 192 11.74 1.64 5.11
C PRO A 192 10.23 1.87 5.23
N LEU A 193 9.75 2.13 6.46
CA LEU A 193 8.34 2.19 6.78
C LEU A 193 7.79 3.61 6.80
N ASN A 194 6.71 3.87 6.07
CA ASN A 194 5.87 5.03 6.28
C ASN A 194 4.82 4.74 7.40
N PRO A 195 4.76 5.52 8.51
CA PRO A 195 5.31 6.88 8.66
C PRO A 195 6.61 6.99 9.48
N VAL A 196 7.14 5.92 10.03
CA VAL A 196 8.22 6.01 11.03
C VAL A 196 9.63 6.08 10.43
N CYS A 197 9.78 5.84 9.13
CA CYS A 197 11.04 5.89 8.38
C CYS A 197 12.13 4.92 8.88
N ALA A 198 11.77 3.92 9.69
CA ALA A 198 12.70 2.91 10.16
C ALA A 198 13.19 2.04 8.99
N THR A 199 14.47 1.69 9.03
CA THR A 199 15.11 0.70 8.15
C THR A 199 15.39 -0.56 8.94
N ALA A 200 15.42 -1.71 8.27
CA ALA A 200 15.69 -2.99 8.91
C ALA A 200 17.08 -3.51 8.50
N PRO A 201 17.89 -4.00 9.44
CA PRO A 201 19.16 -4.66 9.14
C PRO A 201 18.94 -6.08 8.61
N ASP A 202 19.99 -6.68 8.04
CA ASP A 202 19.89 -8.02 7.41
C ASP A 202 19.40 -9.09 8.40
N GLU A 203 19.86 -9.05 9.65
CA GLU A 203 19.48 -10.01 10.69
C GLU A 203 17.98 -9.96 11.03
N PHE A 204 17.34 -8.83 10.79
CA PHE A 204 15.89 -8.70 10.93
C PHE A 204 15.17 -9.60 9.91
N TYR A 205 15.63 -9.60 8.66
CA TYR A 205 15.01 -10.41 7.61
C TYR A 205 15.20 -11.91 7.85
N ASP A 206 16.32 -12.34 8.44
CA ASP A 206 16.49 -13.72 8.87
C ASP A 206 15.44 -14.14 9.91
N LYS A 207 15.19 -13.28 10.90
CA LYS A 207 14.15 -13.50 11.92
C LYS A 207 12.74 -13.50 11.30
N LEU A 208 12.46 -12.57 10.39
CA LEU A 208 11.18 -12.49 9.67
C LEU A 208 10.91 -13.77 8.88
N ILE A 209 11.90 -14.25 8.13
CA ILE A 209 11.78 -15.47 7.33
C ILE A 209 11.60 -16.69 8.24
N ALA A 210 12.34 -16.77 9.35
CA ALA A 210 12.19 -17.86 10.32
C ALA A 210 10.79 -17.87 10.94
N PHE A 211 10.26 -16.72 11.34
CA PHE A 211 8.92 -16.56 11.86
C PHE A 211 7.85 -16.97 10.83
N ALA A 212 7.97 -16.47 9.60
CA ALA A 212 7.06 -16.78 8.52
C ALA A 212 7.02 -18.29 8.22
N LYS A 213 8.19 -18.93 8.15
CA LYS A 213 8.30 -20.39 7.94
C LYS A 213 7.72 -21.19 9.10
N LYS A 214 7.99 -20.77 10.35
CA LYS A 214 7.48 -21.45 11.55
C LYS A 214 5.96 -21.54 11.58
N TYR A 215 5.28 -20.45 11.18
CA TYR A 215 3.83 -20.36 11.26
C TYR A 215 3.12 -20.46 9.90
N ASN A 216 3.88 -20.72 8.82
CA ASN A 216 3.36 -20.80 7.45
C ASN A 216 2.62 -19.53 7.00
N ILE A 217 3.21 -18.36 7.26
CA ILE A 217 2.65 -17.04 6.95
C ILE A 217 3.25 -16.53 5.64
N ILE A 218 2.42 -16.00 4.75
CA ILE A 218 2.88 -15.31 3.53
C ILE A 218 3.26 -13.87 3.89
N ILE A 219 4.49 -13.48 3.58
CA ILE A 219 4.97 -12.11 3.78
C ILE A 219 4.70 -11.28 2.53
N ILE A 220 4.02 -10.14 2.73
CA ILE A 220 3.88 -9.08 1.73
C ILE A 220 4.78 -7.92 2.16
N HIS A 221 5.90 -7.74 1.47
CA HIS A 221 6.85 -6.68 1.79
C HIS A 221 6.64 -5.47 0.87
N ASP A 222 6.11 -4.38 1.42
CA ASP A 222 6.02 -3.09 0.73
C ASP A 222 7.38 -2.38 0.82
N ASN A 223 8.03 -2.22 -0.33
CA ASN A 223 9.38 -1.67 -0.44
C ASN A 223 9.39 -0.38 -1.29
N ALA A 224 8.59 0.59 -0.90
CA ALA A 224 8.45 1.84 -1.65
C ALA A 224 9.66 2.77 -1.56
N TYR A 225 10.52 2.62 -0.54
CA TYR A 225 11.51 3.65 -0.18
C TYR A 225 12.96 3.18 -0.15
N SER A 226 13.27 1.95 -0.55
CA SER A 226 14.64 1.40 -0.49
C SER A 226 15.67 2.18 -1.31
N GLU A 227 15.24 2.89 -2.35
CA GLU A 227 16.15 3.67 -3.21
C GLU A 227 16.35 5.12 -2.73
N ILE A 228 15.71 5.55 -1.65
CA ILE A 228 15.78 6.90 -1.09
C ILE A 228 16.19 6.92 0.38
N ILE A 229 17.07 6.01 0.77
CA ILE A 229 17.72 5.97 2.08
C ILE A 229 18.97 6.86 2.02
N TYR A 230 19.13 7.77 2.99
CA TYR A 230 20.27 8.69 3.10
C TYR A 230 21.13 8.38 4.31
#